data_e8e567ddc97749ddf9216fab5d72f794
#
_entry.id   e8e567ddc97749ddf9216fab5d72f794
#
_cell.length_a   1.000
_cell.length_b   1.000
_cell.length_c   1.000
_cell.angle_alpha   90.00
_cell.angle_beta   90.00
_cell.angle_gamma   90.00
#
_symmetry.space_group_name_H-M   'P 1'
#
loop_
_entity.id
_entity.type
_entity.pdbx_description
1 polymer ?
#
loop_
_entity_poly.entity_id
_entity_poly.type
_entity_poly.pdbx_seq_one_letter_code
_entity_poly.pdbx_strand_id
1 'polypeptide(L)'
;MRRITYNLDNVGGLSSVLAIPVEHYNRIMSRIAIDNCLVSVSTDTFVVSIPVLDNDTFSYEENQQTEDGGELYTINIKGEIPRVDSSPSLIRDLEYGRWIVVCKDKNGQLRCAGTKKVPMDFHGGKSMGTTGSTNGIRFTFSCSQERPSIIVSEGLVIE
;
A
#
# COMPACT_ATOMS: atom_id res chain seq x y z
N MET A 1 26.92 -3.40 -21.36
CA MET A 1 25.80 -4.34 -21.35
C MET A 1 25.21 -4.36 -19.96
N ARG A 2 23.94 -3.94 -19.77
CA ARG A 2 23.26 -4.01 -18.47
C ARG A 2 22.66 -5.41 -18.32
N ARG A 3 22.94 -6.10 -17.22
CA ARG A 3 22.39 -7.41 -16.90
C ARG A 3 21.37 -7.28 -15.79
N ILE A 4 20.25 -7.97 -15.94
CA ILE A 4 19.31 -8.17 -14.87
C ILE A 4 19.88 -9.28 -14.00
N THR A 5 20.16 -8.96 -12.74
CA THR A 5 20.55 -9.93 -11.73
C THR A 5 19.35 -10.18 -10.82
N TYR A 6 19.08 -11.43 -10.52
CA TYR A 6 18.05 -11.79 -9.54
C TYR A 6 18.72 -12.32 -8.28
N ASN A 7 18.10 -11.99 -7.18
CA ASN A 7 18.49 -12.56 -5.89
C ASN A 7 17.77 -13.91 -5.72
N LEU A 8 18.50 -14.93 -5.36
CA LEU A 8 17.95 -16.25 -5.09
C LEU A 8 17.11 -16.29 -3.80
N ASP A 9 17.32 -15.31 -2.92
CA ASP A 9 16.59 -15.17 -1.65
C ASP A 9 15.31 -14.33 -1.77
N ASN A 10 14.73 -14.24 -2.96
CA ASN A 10 13.52 -13.47 -3.19
C ASN A 10 12.31 -14.12 -2.52
N VAL A 11 11.77 -13.44 -1.50
CA VAL A 11 10.58 -13.85 -0.76
C VAL A 11 9.40 -13.00 -1.16
N GLY A 12 8.35 -13.63 -1.66
CA GLY A 12 7.11 -12.94 -2.03
C GLY A 12 6.31 -12.43 -0.82
N GLY A 13 5.40 -11.50 -1.06
CA GLY A 13 4.48 -10.94 -0.08
C GLY A 13 4.91 -9.63 0.55
N LEU A 14 4.02 -9.05 1.35
CA LEU A 14 4.25 -7.79 2.04
C LEU A 14 4.57 -8.01 3.51
N SER A 15 5.38 -7.13 4.09
CA SER A 15 5.71 -7.11 5.52
C SER A 15 5.00 -5.98 6.27
N SER A 16 4.64 -4.88 5.59
CA SER A 16 3.85 -3.80 6.18
C SER A 16 3.04 -3.06 5.12
N VAL A 17 1.89 -2.53 5.54
CA VAL A 17 1.02 -1.68 4.74
C VAL A 17 0.58 -0.50 5.59
N LEU A 18 0.84 0.71 5.10
CA LEU A 18 0.49 1.96 5.75
C LEU A 18 -0.38 2.78 4.81
N ALA A 19 -1.55 3.17 5.28
CA ALA A 19 -2.44 4.06 4.55
C ALA A 19 -2.37 5.47 5.15
N ILE A 20 -2.04 6.44 4.32
CA ILE A 20 -1.86 7.85 4.70
C ILE A 20 -2.94 8.66 3.98
N PRO A 21 -3.71 9.49 4.69
CA PRO A 21 -4.72 10.33 4.04
C PRO A 21 -4.11 11.25 2.97
N VAL A 22 -4.79 11.39 1.84
CA VAL A 22 -4.30 12.16 0.68
C VAL A 22 -4.03 13.64 0.99
N GLU A 23 -4.67 14.19 1.99
CA GLU A 23 -4.46 15.56 2.47
C GLU A 23 -3.03 15.82 2.96
N HIS A 24 -2.33 14.76 3.38
CA HIS A 24 -0.93 14.83 3.77
C HIS A 24 0.07 14.62 2.62
N TYR A 25 -0.42 14.47 1.38
CA TYR A 25 0.40 14.22 0.19
C TYR A 25 1.56 15.20 0.03
N ASN A 26 1.32 16.49 0.19
CA ASN A 26 2.37 17.50 0.02
C ASN A 26 3.48 17.37 1.10
N ARG A 27 3.13 16.94 2.31
CA ARG A 27 4.09 16.69 3.39
C ARG A 27 4.96 15.48 3.08
N ILE A 28 4.38 14.46 2.48
CA ILE A 28 5.10 13.26 2.05
C ILE A 28 6.02 13.62 0.89
N MET A 29 5.47 14.23 -0.15
CA MET A 29 6.21 14.53 -1.39
C MET A 29 7.28 15.61 -1.24
N SER A 30 7.13 16.58 -0.33
CA SER A 30 8.17 17.58 -0.08
C SER A 30 9.47 16.98 0.50
N ARG A 31 9.38 15.78 1.04
CA ARG A 31 10.51 15.03 1.60
C ARG A 31 10.99 13.88 0.70
N ILE A 32 10.25 13.60 -0.37
CA ILE A 32 10.73 12.76 -1.46
C ILE A 32 11.63 13.63 -2.33
N ALA A 33 12.86 13.81 -1.90
CA ALA A 33 13.89 14.46 -2.73
C ALA A 33 14.12 13.63 -3.99
N ILE A 34 14.49 14.30 -5.06
CA ILE A 34 14.62 13.78 -6.43
C ILE A 34 15.60 12.59 -6.55
N ASP A 35 16.39 12.35 -5.52
CA ASP A 35 17.42 11.31 -5.46
C ASP A 35 17.24 10.37 -4.27
N ASN A 36 16.25 9.48 -4.31
CA ASN A 36 16.15 8.35 -3.38
C ASN A 36 15.93 8.69 -1.89
N CYS A 37 14.84 8.88 -1.52
CA CYS A 37 14.12 9.55 -0.49
C CYS A 37 13.83 8.89 0.81
N LEU A 38 14.11 9.62 1.83
CA LEU A 38 13.55 9.49 3.18
C LEU A 38 12.17 10.14 3.22
N VAL A 39 11.13 9.38 3.47
CA VAL A 39 9.85 9.92 3.91
C VAL A 39 9.75 9.72 5.42
N SER A 40 9.99 10.75 6.20
CA SER A 40 9.56 10.73 7.59
C SER A 40 8.14 11.27 7.65
N VAL A 41 7.21 10.47 8.10
CA VAL A 41 5.84 10.88 8.39
C VAL A 41 5.77 11.22 9.86
N SER A 42 5.44 12.47 10.17
CA SER A 42 5.25 12.89 11.57
C SER A 42 4.06 12.15 12.19
N THR A 43 4.17 11.77 13.44
CA THR A 43 3.13 11.07 14.22
C THR A 43 1.84 11.87 14.42
N ASP A 44 1.86 13.17 14.17
CA ASP A 44 0.64 14.01 14.16
C ASP A 44 -0.28 13.70 12.95
N THR A 45 0.16 12.84 12.07
CA THR A 45 -0.56 12.44 10.87
C THR A 45 -1.39 11.22 11.19
N PHE A 46 -2.68 11.23 10.85
CA PHE A 46 -3.56 10.08 10.97
C PHE A 46 -3.13 8.99 9.97
N VAL A 47 -2.22 8.14 10.38
CA VAL A 47 -1.72 7.02 9.59
C VAL A 47 -2.39 5.74 10.06
N VAL A 48 -2.98 5.02 9.14
CA VAL A 48 -3.55 3.70 9.43
C VAL A 48 -2.51 2.63 9.10
N SER A 49 -2.00 2.00 10.14
CA SER A 49 -1.17 0.80 9.98
C SER A 49 -2.05 -0.44 9.90
N ILE A 50 -1.96 -1.16 8.79
CA ILE A 50 -2.68 -2.40 8.59
C ILE A 50 -1.76 -3.54 9.01
N PRO A 51 -2.14 -4.34 10.01
CA PRO A 51 -1.32 -5.46 10.46
C PRO A 51 -1.24 -6.52 9.37
N VAL A 52 -0.03 -6.79 8.92
CA VAL A 52 0.26 -7.88 8.00
C VAL A 52 0.57 -9.12 8.80
N LEU A 53 -0.23 -10.15 8.61
CA LEU A 53 0.04 -11.46 9.20
C LEU A 53 0.84 -12.32 8.22
N ASP A 54 1.61 -13.26 8.78
CA ASP A 54 2.45 -14.19 8.03
C ASP A 54 1.67 -15.27 7.23
N ASN A 55 0.39 -15.05 6.96
CA ASN A 55 -0.50 -16.02 6.30
C ASN A 55 -0.56 -15.86 4.77
N ASP A 56 0.39 -15.17 4.16
CA ASP A 56 0.54 -14.98 2.70
C ASP A 56 -0.67 -14.38 1.96
N THR A 57 -1.57 -13.69 2.68
CA THR A 57 -2.76 -13.08 2.06
C THR A 57 -2.48 -11.68 1.49
N PHE A 58 -1.35 -11.07 1.83
CA PHE A 58 -1.00 -9.72 1.41
C PHE A 58 -0.17 -9.74 0.13
N SER A 59 -0.67 -9.06 -0.89
CA SER A 59 0.00 -8.95 -2.19
C SER A 59 0.00 -7.53 -2.72
N TYR A 60 1.00 -7.22 -3.51
CA TYR A 60 1.14 -6.02 -4.31
C TYR A 60 1.24 -6.40 -5.78
N GLU A 61 0.41 -5.81 -6.60
CA GLU A 61 0.39 -6.01 -8.05
C GLU A 61 0.42 -4.64 -8.75
N GLU A 62 1.31 -4.48 -9.70
CA GLU A 62 1.40 -3.30 -10.56
C GLU A 62 1.48 -3.77 -12.00
N ASN A 63 0.48 -3.42 -12.79
CA ASN A 63 0.35 -3.80 -14.18
C ASN A 63 0.41 -2.57 -15.07
N GLN A 64 1.35 -2.55 -16.00
CA GLN A 64 1.43 -1.54 -17.04
C GLN A 64 0.53 -1.92 -18.22
N GLN A 65 -0.29 -0.97 -18.66
CA GLN A 65 -1.12 -1.08 -19.84
C GLN A 65 -0.82 0.10 -20.77
N THR A 66 -0.79 -0.16 -22.05
CA THR A 66 -0.66 0.89 -23.06
C THR A 66 -2.02 1.12 -23.67
N GLU A 67 -2.52 2.32 -23.54
CA GLU A 67 -3.77 2.78 -24.15
C GLU A 67 -3.49 3.86 -25.20
N ASP A 68 -4.49 4.22 -26.01
CA ASP A 68 -4.35 5.25 -27.05
C ASP A 68 -3.90 6.62 -26.51
N GLY A 69 -4.07 6.86 -25.21
CA GLY A 69 -3.68 8.09 -24.51
C GLY A 69 -2.32 8.03 -23.79
N GLY A 70 -1.62 6.89 -23.82
CA GLY A 70 -0.33 6.72 -23.14
C GLY A 70 -0.25 5.48 -22.27
N GLU A 71 0.71 5.49 -21.36
CA GLU A 71 0.91 4.39 -20.40
C GLU A 71 0.06 4.59 -19.14
N LEU A 72 -0.58 3.53 -18.69
CA LEU A 72 -1.37 3.48 -17.48
C LEU A 72 -0.87 2.35 -16.59
N TYR A 73 -0.69 2.66 -15.30
CA TYR A 73 -0.27 1.71 -14.28
C TYR A 73 -1.44 1.45 -13.33
N THR A 74 -1.95 0.22 -13.36
CA THR A 74 -2.98 -0.24 -12.42
C THR A 74 -2.31 -0.91 -11.24
N ILE A 75 -2.52 -0.36 -10.05
CA ILE A 75 -1.91 -0.82 -8.80
C ILE A 75 -3.00 -1.38 -7.90
N ASN A 76 -2.78 -2.59 -7.41
CA ASN A 76 -3.66 -3.28 -6.48
C ASN A 76 -2.85 -3.79 -5.29
N ILE A 77 -3.27 -3.41 -4.08
CA ILE A 77 -2.73 -3.93 -2.83
C ILE A 77 -3.85 -4.66 -2.13
N LYS A 78 -3.71 -5.96 -1.96
CA LYS A 78 -4.75 -6.84 -1.42
C LYS A 78 -4.28 -7.50 -0.14
N GLY A 79 -5.21 -7.79 0.74
CA GLY A 79 -4.93 -8.56 1.94
C GLY A 79 -6.19 -8.94 2.70
N GLU A 80 -6.00 -9.67 3.78
CA GLU A 80 -7.06 -10.04 4.71
C GLU A 80 -6.65 -9.64 6.12
N ILE A 81 -7.49 -8.84 6.77
CA ILE A 81 -7.35 -8.46 8.17
C ILE A 81 -8.18 -9.45 8.97
N PRO A 82 -7.58 -10.30 9.82
CA PRO A 82 -8.35 -11.18 10.67
C PRO A 82 -9.12 -10.34 11.68
N ARG A 83 -10.28 -10.80 12.04
CA ARG A 83 -11.18 -10.28 13.07
C ARG A 83 -10.78 -8.93 13.68
N VAL A 84 -11.44 -7.87 13.23
CA VAL A 84 -11.26 -6.53 13.81
C VAL A 84 -12.29 -6.39 14.93
N ASP A 85 -11.91 -6.73 16.15
CA ASP A 85 -12.78 -6.60 17.32
C ASP A 85 -13.00 -5.15 17.77
N SER A 86 -12.13 -4.23 17.36
CA SER A 86 -11.95 -3.01 18.11
C SER A 86 -12.40 -1.72 17.42
N SER A 87 -12.69 -1.70 16.13
CA SER A 87 -13.08 -0.41 15.52
C SER A 87 -13.86 -0.55 14.22
N PRO A 88 -15.17 -0.66 14.28
CA PRO A 88 -16.02 -0.43 13.10
C PRO A 88 -15.78 0.95 12.47
N SER A 89 -15.37 1.92 13.27
CA SER A 89 -15.00 3.27 12.82
C SER A 89 -13.78 3.27 11.89
N LEU A 90 -12.74 2.51 12.21
CA LEU A 90 -11.52 2.48 11.39
C LEU A 90 -11.77 1.97 9.96
N ILE A 91 -12.55 0.89 9.83
CA ILE A 91 -12.92 0.36 8.52
C ILE A 91 -13.77 1.37 7.75
N ARG A 92 -14.70 2.02 8.44
CA ARG A 92 -15.53 3.07 7.85
C ARG A 92 -14.69 4.26 7.37
N ASP A 93 -13.71 4.66 8.16
CA ASP A 93 -12.78 5.74 7.78
C ASP A 93 -11.95 5.33 6.55
N LEU A 94 -11.52 4.07 6.47
CA LEU A 94 -10.84 3.54 5.29
C LEU A 94 -11.74 3.53 4.04
N GLU A 95 -13.01 3.14 4.18
CA GLU A 95 -13.98 3.07 3.07
C GLU A 95 -14.32 4.45 2.49
N TYR A 96 -14.38 5.48 3.33
CA TYR A 96 -14.72 6.85 2.90
C TYR A 96 -13.49 7.72 2.60
N GLY A 97 -12.32 7.29 3.03
CA GLY A 97 -11.06 8.00 2.82
C GLY A 97 -10.49 7.81 1.43
N ARG A 98 -9.54 8.69 1.10
CA ARG A 98 -8.67 8.58 -0.06
C ARG A 98 -7.23 8.54 0.40
N TRP A 99 -6.46 7.60 -0.11
CA TRP A 99 -5.25 7.17 0.52
C TRP A 99 -4.03 7.23 -0.39
N ILE A 100 -2.90 7.50 0.22
CA ILE A 100 -1.59 7.16 -0.32
C ILE A 100 -1.13 5.94 0.48
N VAL A 101 -0.76 4.89 -0.20
CA VAL A 101 -0.39 3.64 0.47
C VAL A 101 1.10 3.40 0.32
N VAL A 102 1.76 3.25 1.46
CA VAL A 102 3.15 2.84 1.52
C VAL A 102 3.20 1.39 1.98
N CYS A 103 3.78 0.55 1.15
CA CYS A 103 3.95 -0.86 1.48
C CYS A 103 5.42 -1.25 1.44
N LYS A 104 5.80 -2.18 2.31
CA LYS A 104 7.11 -2.78 2.35
C LYS A 104 6.98 -4.26 1.99
N ASP A 105 7.78 -4.73 1.05
CA ASP A 105 7.85 -6.15 0.75
C ASP A 105 8.70 -6.92 1.78
N LYS A 106 8.67 -8.23 1.72
CA LYS A 106 9.50 -9.09 2.60
C LYS A 106 11.00 -9.01 2.28
N ASN A 107 11.37 -8.41 1.15
CA ASN A 107 12.77 -8.16 0.77
C ASN A 107 13.26 -6.78 1.23
N GLY A 108 12.42 -6.00 1.92
CA GLY A 108 12.76 -4.71 2.48
C GLY A 108 12.53 -3.52 1.54
N GLN A 109 12.04 -3.73 0.32
CA GLN A 109 11.77 -2.63 -0.60
C GLN A 109 10.46 -1.92 -0.25
N LEU A 110 10.53 -0.61 -0.13
CA LEU A 110 9.38 0.26 0.10
C LEU A 110 8.84 0.80 -1.22
N ARG A 111 7.53 0.78 -1.37
CA ARG A 111 6.81 1.37 -2.50
C ARG A 111 5.71 2.29 -2.01
N CYS A 112 5.60 3.44 -2.66
CA CYS A 112 4.56 4.41 -2.40
C CYS A 112 3.63 4.48 -3.61
N ALA A 113 2.37 4.14 -3.42
CA ALA A 113 1.33 4.12 -4.45
C ALA A 113 0.24 5.16 -4.15
N GLY A 114 -0.34 5.69 -5.21
CA GLY A 114 -1.30 6.79 -5.12
C GLY A 114 -0.64 8.16 -5.22
N THR A 115 -1.39 9.12 -5.73
CA THR A 115 -0.97 10.52 -5.87
C THR A 115 -2.12 11.44 -5.42
N LYS A 116 -1.85 12.74 -5.30
CA LYS A 116 -2.89 13.71 -4.98
C LYS A 116 -4.02 13.74 -6.01
N LYS A 117 -3.68 13.54 -7.29
CA LYS A 117 -4.66 13.50 -8.39
C LYS A 117 -5.38 12.17 -8.49
N VAL A 118 -4.67 11.09 -8.23
CA VAL A 118 -5.15 9.71 -8.33
C VAL A 118 -4.80 8.99 -7.02
N PRO A 119 -5.53 9.26 -5.94
CA PRO A 119 -5.37 8.54 -4.69
C PRO A 119 -5.85 7.09 -4.83
N MET A 120 -5.45 6.25 -3.91
CA MET A 120 -5.96 4.89 -3.81
C MET A 120 -7.32 4.86 -3.10
N ASP A 121 -8.24 4.11 -3.65
CA ASP A 121 -9.53 3.81 -3.05
C ASP A 121 -9.47 2.48 -2.30
N PHE A 122 -10.10 2.44 -1.13
CA PHE A 122 -10.21 1.25 -0.32
C PHE A 122 -11.54 0.54 -0.59
N HIS A 123 -11.47 -0.74 -0.86
CA HIS A 123 -12.64 -1.62 -0.98
C HIS A 123 -12.49 -2.77 0.00
N GLY A 124 -13.40 -2.87 0.95
CA GLY A 124 -13.40 -3.91 1.97
C GLY A 124 -14.66 -4.78 1.92
N GLY A 125 -14.49 -6.08 2.10
CA GLY A 125 -15.58 -7.04 2.23
C GLY A 125 -15.46 -7.83 3.52
N LYS A 126 -16.53 -7.86 4.33
CA LYS A 126 -16.58 -8.69 5.54
C LYS A 126 -16.95 -10.12 5.16
N SER A 127 -16.17 -11.07 5.65
CA SER A 127 -16.49 -12.49 5.54
C SER A 127 -16.65 -13.07 6.94
N MET A 128 -17.85 -13.59 7.21
CA MET A 128 -18.10 -14.43 8.36
C MET A 128 -18.23 -15.87 7.83
N GLY A 129 -17.16 -16.63 8.01
CA GLY A 129 -17.13 -18.00 7.52
C GLY A 129 -17.94 -18.96 8.38
N THR A 130 -18.06 -20.19 7.89
CA THR A 130 -18.61 -21.31 8.66
C THR A 130 -17.69 -21.72 9.81
N THR A 131 -18.18 -22.51 10.74
CA THR A 131 -17.37 -23.06 11.84
C THR A 131 -16.09 -23.69 11.31
N GLY A 132 -14.94 -23.18 11.77
CA GLY A 132 -13.60 -23.63 11.32
C GLY A 132 -12.93 -22.73 10.27
N SER A 133 -13.64 -21.72 9.73
CA SER A 133 -13.02 -20.69 8.89
C SER A 133 -12.74 -19.40 9.69
N THR A 134 -11.72 -18.68 9.28
CA THR A 134 -11.38 -17.39 9.89
C THR A 134 -12.37 -16.31 9.47
N ASN A 135 -12.86 -15.56 10.45
CA ASN A 135 -13.59 -14.33 10.18
C ASN A 135 -12.58 -13.22 9.86
N GLY A 136 -12.78 -12.51 8.77
CA GLY A 136 -11.87 -11.47 8.36
C GLY A 136 -12.49 -10.42 7.46
N ILE A 137 -11.73 -9.39 7.19
CA ILE A 137 -12.06 -8.36 6.22
C ILE A 137 -11.05 -8.49 5.08
N ARG A 138 -11.54 -8.91 3.94
CA ARG A 138 -10.74 -8.83 2.70
C ARG A 138 -10.81 -7.42 2.17
N PHE A 139 -9.66 -6.87 1.85
CA PHE A 139 -9.58 -5.52 1.33
C PHE A 139 -8.72 -5.45 0.09
N THR A 140 -8.97 -4.40 -0.69
CA THR A 140 -8.14 -4.01 -1.82
C THR A 140 -8.01 -2.50 -1.82
N PHE A 141 -6.77 -2.00 -1.84
CA PHE A 141 -6.48 -0.64 -2.28
C PHE A 141 -6.19 -0.68 -3.77
N SER A 142 -6.83 0.18 -4.53
CA SER A 142 -6.66 0.22 -5.98
C SER A 142 -6.57 1.65 -6.51
N CYS A 143 -5.73 1.85 -7.51
CA CYS A 143 -5.71 3.06 -8.34
C CYS A 143 -5.18 2.76 -9.74
N SER A 144 -5.46 3.66 -10.67
CA SER A 144 -4.84 3.66 -12.01
C SER A 144 -4.19 5.02 -12.25
N GLN A 145 -2.88 5.06 -12.42
CA GLN A 145 -2.10 6.28 -12.52
C GLN A 145 -1.16 6.27 -13.74
N GLU A 146 -0.79 7.45 -14.22
CA GLU A 146 0.05 7.63 -15.41
C GLU A 146 1.52 7.26 -15.21
N ARG A 147 1.95 7.05 -13.97
CA ARG A 147 3.34 6.74 -13.62
C ARG A 147 3.38 5.52 -12.72
N PRO A 148 4.49 4.76 -12.73
CA PRO A 148 4.65 3.66 -11.78
C PRO A 148 4.69 4.16 -10.34
N SER A 149 4.52 3.25 -9.39
CA SER A 149 4.72 3.53 -7.98
C SER A 149 6.15 4.00 -7.70
N ILE A 150 6.30 4.85 -6.70
CA ILE A 150 7.61 5.37 -6.32
C ILE A 150 8.29 4.34 -5.41
N ILE A 151 9.50 3.95 -5.79
CA ILE A 151 10.36 3.16 -4.90
C ILE A 151 11.02 4.12 -3.91
N VAL A 152 10.81 3.85 -2.64
CA VAL A 152 11.38 4.62 -1.53
C VAL A 152 12.60 3.88 -1.02
N SER A 153 13.75 4.55 -0.94
CA SER A 153 14.94 3.94 -0.34
C SER A 153 14.79 3.80 1.18
N GLU A 154 15.51 2.87 1.78
CA GLU A 154 15.47 2.57 3.21
C GLU A 154 15.56 3.83 4.07
N GLY A 155 14.59 4.03 4.95
CA GLY A 155 14.57 5.15 5.88
C GLY A 155 13.20 5.79 6.10
N LEU A 156 12.09 5.07 5.79
CA LEU A 156 10.79 5.49 6.30
C LEU A 156 10.81 5.35 7.82
N VAL A 157 11.12 6.43 8.50
CA VAL A 157 10.97 6.53 9.96
C VAL A 157 9.57 7.06 10.21
N ILE A 158 8.71 6.20 10.70
CA ILE A 158 7.42 6.58 11.27
C ILE A 158 7.71 6.84 12.74
N GLU A 159 7.86 8.10 13.10
CA GLU A 159 7.92 8.54 14.49
C GLU A 159 6.53 8.77 15.03
#